data_b1680494447d06342892a181b8e66a53
#
_entry.id   b1680494447d06342892a181b8e66a53
#
_cell.length_a   1.000
_cell.length_b   1.000
_cell.length_c   1.000
_cell.angle_alpha   90.00
_cell.angle_beta   90.00
_cell.angle_gamma   90.00
#
_symmetry.space_group_name_H-M   'P 1'
#
loop_
_entity.id
_entity.type
_entity.pdbx_description
1 polymer ?
#
loop_
_entity_poly.entity_id
_entity_poly.type
_entity_poly.pdbx_seq_one_letter_code
_entity_poly.pdbx_strand_id
1 'polypeptide(L)'
;MKAAKALKEKGETPEELLRSIKENEAAEAEAQRVVDAWKAIVGEKSRREEAAKAEAERIATEKAEAERKAAEERERAEAEEKARIEAEKKEAERIAAEKAEEEARVEAERKAEEAESDKEEAEKRMDDEEPKPVGSGVFGNIYNQFKGKVKEAFDFLMKHKGGDLLGVFHRKDVGDIDLVWGDHGGGLAHIIRRHIIEQNDFKNVDEIQKVIEDVIRNGLIVRKNKDKINIEYNGYRVSIKKTIRDSKGNVVENKNWIVTVFDKSKPKHEKGIHRQAKP
;
A
#
# COMPACT_ATOMS: atom_id res chain seq x y z
N MET A 1 18.50 -66.54 48.97
CA MET A 1 17.92 -65.36 48.41
C MET A 1 17.68 -64.21 49.41
N LYS A 2 17.16 -64.40 50.59
CA LYS A 2 16.91 -63.35 51.60
C LYS A 2 18.22 -62.64 52.04
N ALA A 3 19.29 -63.38 52.27
CA ALA A 3 20.59 -62.79 52.65
C ALA A 3 21.24 -61.92 51.57
N ALA A 4 21.21 -62.33 50.28
CA ALA A 4 21.73 -61.59 49.20
C ALA A 4 20.95 -60.27 48.96
N LYS A 5 19.66 -60.21 49.22
CA LYS A 5 18.83 -59.00 49.13
C LYS A 5 19.13 -58.03 50.27
N ALA A 6 19.35 -58.56 51.50
CA ALA A 6 19.71 -57.75 52.67
C ALA A 6 21.08 -57.09 52.54
N LEU A 7 22.07 -57.76 51.92
CA LEU A 7 23.42 -57.25 51.66
C LEU A 7 23.45 -56.16 50.60
N LYS A 8 22.64 -56.31 49.58
CA LYS A 8 22.50 -55.23 48.55
C LYS A 8 21.93 -53.95 49.14
N GLU A 9 21.00 -54.07 50.10
CA GLU A 9 20.42 -52.87 50.78
C GLU A 9 21.44 -52.16 51.67
N LYS A 10 22.53 -52.79 52.06
CA LYS A 10 23.64 -52.19 52.83
C LYS A 10 24.73 -51.57 51.94
N GLY A 11 24.67 -51.71 50.61
CA GLY A 11 25.62 -51.16 49.69
C GLY A 11 26.97 -51.83 49.58
N GLU A 12 27.09 -53.07 50.19
CA GLU A 12 28.32 -53.88 50.17
C GLU A 12 28.49 -54.52 48.76
N THR A 13 29.70 -54.52 48.24
CA THR A 13 30.05 -55.23 46.99
C THR A 13 30.27 -56.74 47.25
N PRO A 14 30.10 -57.58 46.22
CA PRO A 14 30.42 -59.00 46.32
C PRO A 14 31.85 -59.29 46.83
N GLU A 15 32.81 -58.42 46.46
CA GLU A 15 34.20 -58.49 46.83
C GLU A 15 34.41 -58.18 48.32
N GLU A 16 33.73 -57.17 48.85
CA GLU A 16 33.76 -56.80 50.28
C GLU A 16 33.17 -57.92 51.15
N LEU A 17 32.07 -58.49 50.64
CA LEU A 17 31.47 -59.62 51.30
C LEU A 17 32.40 -60.88 51.37
N LEU A 18 33.07 -61.21 50.27
CA LEU A 18 34.08 -62.26 50.20
C LEU A 18 35.21 -62.07 51.16
N ARG A 19 35.67 -60.83 51.34
CA ARG A 19 36.73 -60.47 52.30
C ARG A 19 36.27 -60.70 53.75
N SER A 20 35.08 -60.26 54.11
CA SER A 20 34.50 -60.40 55.44
C SER A 20 34.32 -61.89 55.85
N ILE A 21 34.06 -62.73 54.90
CA ILE A 21 33.79 -64.17 55.13
C ILE A 21 35.04 -65.00 55.10
N LYS A 22 36.13 -64.62 54.42
CA LYS A 22 37.43 -65.26 54.45
C LYS A 22 38.07 -65.27 55.83
N GLU A 23 37.65 -64.37 56.71
CA GLU A 23 38.06 -64.29 58.07
C GLU A 23 37.38 -65.28 58.98
N ASN A 24 36.39 -66.10 58.48
CA ASN A 24 35.62 -67.07 59.22
C ASN A 24 35.55 -68.41 58.47
N GLU A 25 36.60 -69.23 58.61
CA GLU A 25 36.86 -70.50 57.85
C GLU A 25 35.70 -71.55 57.84
N ALA A 26 34.74 -71.48 58.73
CA ALA A 26 33.60 -72.41 58.78
C ALA A 26 32.44 -72.09 57.86
N ALA A 27 32.40 -70.93 57.18
CA ALA A 27 31.25 -70.44 56.37
C ALA A 27 31.54 -70.20 54.90
N GLU A 28 32.72 -70.56 54.41
CA GLU A 28 33.21 -70.18 53.06
C GLU A 28 32.28 -70.69 51.95
N ALA A 29 31.80 -71.91 51.99
CA ALA A 29 30.88 -72.44 50.96
C ALA A 29 29.48 -71.84 50.97
N GLU A 30 28.97 -71.47 52.15
CA GLU A 30 27.67 -70.80 52.27
C GLU A 30 27.75 -69.34 51.80
N ALA A 31 28.84 -68.71 52.07
CA ALA A 31 29.16 -67.35 51.63
C ALA A 31 29.31 -67.27 50.12
N GLN A 32 29.99 -68.20 49.50
CA GLN A 32 30.11 -68.28 48.07
C GLN A 32 28.73 -68.38 47.37
N ARG A 33 27.84 -69.24 47.98
CA ARG A 33 26.44 -69.36 47.47
C ARG A 33 25.69 -68.02 47.57
N VAL A 34 25.89 -67.30 48.66
CA VAL A 34 25.25 -65.99 48.86
C VAL A 34 25.78 -64.98 47.81
N VAL A 35 27.08 -64.95 47.57
CA VAL A 35 27.72 -64.11 46.55
C VAL A 35 27.23 -64.44 45.15
N ASP A 36 27.17 -65.72 44.81
CA ASP A 36 26.69 -66.16 43.50
C ASP A 36 25.20 -65.84 43.31
N ALA A 37 24.39 -66.02 44.33
CA ALA A 37 22.98 -65.59 44.31
C ALA A 37 22.85 -64.09 44.15
N TRP A 38 23.69 -63.33 44.84
CA TRP A 38 23.70 -61.86 44.69
C TRP A 38 24.12 -61.43 43.27
N LYS A 39 25.19 -62.01 42.69
CA LYS A 39 25.61 -61.78 41.32
C LYS A 39 24.50 -62.12 40.30
N ALA A 40 23.78 -63.23 40.53
CA ALA A 40 22.65 -63.64 39.70
C ALA A 40 21.52 -62.59 39.74
N ILE A 41 21.19 -62.08 40.93
CA ILE A 41 20.13 -61.08 41.13
C ILE A 41 20.55 -59.76 40.47
N VAL A 42 21.81 -59.31 40.66
CA VAL A 42 22.33 -58.07 40.02
C VAL A 42 22.36 -58.20 38.50
N GLY A 43 22.84 -59.33 37.98
CA GLY A 43 22.86 -59.60 36.55
C GLY A 43 21.47 -59.68 35.93
N GLU A 44 20.49 -60.24 36.61
CA GLU A 44 19.10 -60.24 36.13
C GLU A 44 18.49 -58.85 36.17
N LYS A 45 18.77 -58.06 37.23
CA LYS A 45 18.32 -56.65 37.28
C LYS A 45 18.93 -55.83 36.18
N SER A 46 20.23 -55.93 35.90
CA SER A 46 20.90 -55.22 34.83
C SER A 46 20.28 -55.58 33.47
N ARG A 47 20.06 -56.86 33.20
CA ARG A 47 19.39 -57.31 31.97
C ARG A 47 17.98 -56.75 31.81
N ARG A 48 17.21 -56.71 32.92
CA ARG A 48 15.85 -56.12 32.91
C ARG A 48 15.90 -54.60 32.67
N GLU A 49 16.87 -53.90 33.27
CA GLU A 49 17.07 -52.48 33.09
C GLU A 49 17.50 -52.16 31.64
N GLU A 50 18.40 -52.95 31.06
CA GLU A 50 18.79 -52.83 29.66
C GLU A 50 17.66 -53.11 28.67
N ALA A 51 16.89 -54.18 28.94
CA ALA A 51 15.70 -54.52 28.14
C ALA A 51 14.63 -53.44 28.23
N ALA A 52 14.37 -52.91 29.42
CA ALA A 52 13.42 -51.79 29.61
C ALA A 52 13.90 -50.50 28.92
N LYS A 53 15.21 -50.25 28.96
CA LYS A 53 15.81 -49.09 28.24
C LYS A 53 15.69 -49.25 26.74
N ALA A 54 16.00 -50.45 26.21
CA ALA A 54 15.87 -50.74 24.79
C ALA A 54 14.41 -50.66 24.31
N GLU A 55 13.47 -51.13 25.12
CA GLU A 55 12.03 -51.02 24.83
C GLU A 55 11.58 -49.56 24.85
N ALA A 56 12.00 -48.77 25.84
CA ALA A 56 11.68 -47.36 25.93
C ALA A 56 12.27 -46.56 24.73
N GLU A 57 13.48 -46.90 24.28
CA GLU A 57 14.12 -46.29 23.12
C GLU A 57 13.37 -46.66 21.82
N ARG A 58 12.93 -47.92 21.69
CA ARG A 58 12.07 -48.33 20.55
C ARG A 58 10.75 -47.56 20.53
N ILE A 59 10.07 -47.47 21.67
CA ILE A 59 8.81 -46.71 21.77
C ILE A 59 9.05 -45.23 21.46
N ALA A 60 10.13 -44.67 21.97
CA ALA A 60 10.47 -43.26 21.71
C ALA A 60 10.76 -43.01 20.23
N THR A 61 11.50 -43.91 19.57
CA THR A 61 11.78 -43.79 18.12
C THR A 61 10.53 -43.96 17.26
N GLU A 62 9.69 -44.95 17.59
CA GLU A 62 8.42 -45.17 16.89
C GLU A 62 7.45 -43.98 17.07
N LYS A 63 7.38 -43.43 18.29
CA LYS A 63 6.60 -42.20 18.54
C LYS A 63 7.12 -41.01 17.79
N ALA A 64 8.44 -40.80 17.79
CA ALA A 64 9.06 -39.69 17.05
C ALA A 64 8.86 -39.82 15.52
N GLU A 65 8.91 -41.07 15.01
CA GLU A 65 8.63 -41.30 13.59
C GLU A 65 7.14 -41.07 13.24
N ALA A 66 6.24 -41.50 14.11
CA ALA A 66 4.80 -41.24 13.96
C ALA A 66 4.49 -39.74 14.02
N GLU A 67 5.09 -39.02 14.98
CA GLU A 67 4.93 -37.54 15.08
C GLU A 67 5.50 -36.84 13.86
N ARG A 68 6.65 -37.29 13.35
CA ARG A 68 7.23 -36.72 12.12
C ARG A 68 6.32 -36.94 10.92
N LYS A 69 5.79 -38.14 10.72
CA LYS A 69 4.85 -38.43 9.63
C LYS A 69 3.56 -37.61 9.75
N ALA A 70 3.03 -37.48 10.98
CA ALA A 70 1.84 -36.66 11.21
C ALA A 70 2.11 -35.15 10.97
N ALA A 71 3.31 -34.68 11.31
CA ALA A 71 3.72 -33.30 11.03
C ALA A 71 3.86 -33.05 9.51
N GLU A 72 4.49 -33.97 8.81
CA GLU A 72 4.68 -33.93 7.35
C GLU A 72 3.33 -33.96 6.59
N GLU A 73 2.39 -34.78 7.07
CA GLU A 73 1.03 -34.85 6.51
C GLU A 73 0.25 -33.54 6.76
N ARG A 74 0.37 -32.96 7.96
CA ARG A 74 -0.24 -31.65 8.28
C ARG A 74 0.34 -30.53 7.43
N GLU A 75 1.66 -30.48 7.30
CA GLU A 75 2.34 -29.48 6.47
C GLU A 75 1.91 -29.59 5.01
N ARG A 76 1.79 -30.83 4.51
CA ARG A 76 1.30 -31.07 3.15
C ARG A 76 -0.16 -30.63 2.97
N ALA A 77 -1.03 -30.96 3.94
CA ALA A 77 -2.42 -30.54 3.92
C ALA A 77 -2.58 -29.01 3.99
N GLU A 78 -1.78 -28.36 4.85
CA GLU A 78 -1.75 -26.89 4.93
C GLU A 78 -1.24 -26.24 3.64
N ALA A 79 -0.20 -26.82 3.02
CA ALA A 79 0.32 -26.32 1.76
C ALA A 79 -0.70 -26.47 0.62
N GLU A 80 -1.42 -27.59 0.56
CA GLU A 80 -2.47 -27.84 -0.42
C GLU A 80 -3.66 -26.90 -0.22
N GLU A 81 -4.07 -26.69 1.03
CA GLU A 81 -5.15 -25.73 1.35
C GLU A 81 -4.75 -24.29 1.01
N LYS A 82 -3.52 -23.88 1.34
CA LYS A 82 -3.00 -22.56 0.94
C LYS A 82 -2.96 -22.39 -0.57
N ALA A 83 -2.51 -23.41 -1.30
CA ALA A 83 -2.48 -23.39 -2.76
C ALA A 83 -3.90 -23.29 -3.36
N ARG A 84 -4.87 -23.98 -2.75
CA ARG A 84 -6.27 -23.90 -3.17
C ARG A 84 -6.85 -22.50 -2.94
N ILE A 85 -6.63 -21.92 -1.74
CA ILE A 85 -7.08 -20.56 -1.40
C ILE A 85 -6.42 -19.52 -2.34
N GLU A 86 -5.13 -19.68 -2.63
CA GLU A 86 -4.42 -18.77 -3.55
C GLU A 86 -4.96 -18.88 -4.98
N ALA A 87 -5.25 -20.11 -5.44
CA ALA A 87 -5.85 -20.32 -6.76
C ALA A 87 -7.26 -19.72 -6.86
N GLU A 88 -8.09 -19.90 -5.83
CA GLU A 88 -9.43 -19.33 -5.76
C GLU A 88 -9.38 -17.79 -5.71
N LYS A 89 -8.42 -17.23 -4.96
CA LYS A 89 -8.20 -15.78 -4.93
C LYS A 89 -7.78 -15.23 -6.28
N LYS A 90 -6.86 -15.88 -6.97
CA LYS A 90 -6.43 -15.47 -8.33
C LYS A 90 -7.57 -15.56 -9.33
N GLU A 91 -8.40 -16.57 -9.23
CA GLU A 91 -9.58 -16.70 -10.08
C GLU A 91 -10.61 -15.62 -9.79
N ALA A 92 -10.86 -15.32 -8.50
CA ALA A 92 -11.75 -14.23 -8.10
C ALA A 92 -11.22 -12.85 -8.57
N GLU A 93 -9.90 -12.62 -8.45
CA GLU A 93 -9.26 -11.39 -8.96
C GLU A 93 -9.39 -11.29 -10.50
N ARG A 94 -9.22 -12.40 -11.22
CA ARG A 94 -9.41 -12.44 -12.67
C ARG A 94 -10.85 -12.11 -13.08
N ILE A 95 -11.83 -12.72 -12.41
CA ILE A 95 -13.26 -12.45 -12.67
C ILE A 95 -13.60 -10.99 -12.32
N ALA A 96 -13.05 -10.46 -11.22
CA ALA A 96 -13.26 -9.06 -10.83
C ALA A 96 -12.61 -8.09 -11.83
N ALA A 97 -11.42 -8.41 -12.34
CA ALA A 97 -10.76 -7.61 -13.37
C ALA A 97 -11.53 -7.62 -14.69
N GLU A 98 -12.01 -8.79 -15.12
CA GLU A 98 -12.82 -8.94 -16.34
C GLU A 98 -14.15 -8.17 -16.25
N LYS A 99 -14.82 -8.23 -15.08
CA LYS A 99 -16.02 -7.43 -14.83
C LYS A 99 -15.73 -5.93 -14.83
N ALA A 100 -14.64 -5.51 -14.19
CA ALA A 100 -14.25 -4.10 -14.17
C ALA A 100 -13.89 -3.58 -15.55
N GLU A 101 -13.26 -4.40 -16.40
CA GLU A 101 -12.96 -4.06 -17.79
C GLU A 101 -14.23 -3.96 -18.63
N GLU A 102 -15.16 -4.87 -18.45
CA GLU A 102 -16.46 -4.82 -19.14
C GLU A 102 -17.31 -3.63 -18.71
N GLU A 103 -17.38 -3.36 -17.39
CA GLU A 103 -18.06 -2.17 -16.87
C GLU A 103 -17.40 -0.88 -17.37
N ALA A 104 -16.06 -0.83 -17.41
CA ALA A 104 -15.33 0.32 -17.95
C ALA A 104 -15.59 0.49 -19.46
N ARG A 105 -15.71 -0.61 -20.21
CA ARG A 105 -16.04 -0.57 -21.63
C ARG A 105 -17.47 -0.06 -21.88
N VAL A 106 -18.44 -0.58 -21.14
CA VAL A 106 -19.84 -0.14 -21.22
C VAL A 106 -19.97 1.33 -20.82
N GLU A 107 -19.25 1.74 -19.73
CA GLU A 107 -19.26 3.14 -19.30
C GLU A 107 -18.56 4.06 -20.32
N ALA A 108 -17.48 3.60 -20.96
CA ALA A 108 -16.80 4.34 -22.02
C ALA A 108 -17.69 4.49 -23.28
N GLU A 109 -18.41 3.44 -23.65
CA GLU A 109 -19.35 3.47 -24.78
C GLU A 109 -20.53 4.41 -24.48
N ARG A 110 -21.11 4.34 -23.26
CA ARG A 110 -22.16 5.27 -22.84
C ARG A 110 -21.67 6.73 -22.82
N LYS A 111 -20.44 6.97 -22.32
CA LYS A 111 -19.84 8.31 -22.33
C LYS A 111 -19.51 8.80 -23.73
N ALA A 112 -19.18 7.90 -24.64
CA ALA A 112 -18.98 8.26 -26.05
C ALA A 112 -20.30 8.65 -26.71
N GLU A 113 -21.38 7.91 -26.47
CA GLU A 113 -22.73 8.24 -26.95
C GLU A 113 -23.26 9.54 -26.33
N GLU A 114 -23.08 9.73 -25.00
CA GLU A 114 -23.44 11.00 -24.33
C GLU A 114 -22.60 12.17 -24.88
N ALA A 115 -21.28 11.97 -25.13
CA ALA A 115 -20.42 13.01 -25.69
C ALA A 115 -20.76 13.34 -27.15
N GLU A 116 -21.26 12.38 -27.91
CA GLU A 116 -21.72 12.59 -29.29
C GLU A 116 -23.07 13.32 -29.30
N SER A 117 -23.99 12.93 -28.42
CA SER A 117 -25.27 13.62 -28.18
C SER A 117 -25.04 15.05 -27.64
N ASP A 118 -24.13 15.23 -26.67
CA ASP A 118 -23.78 16.53 -26.13
C ASP A 118 -23.07 17.42 -27.15
N LYS A 119 -22.28 16.83 -28.08
CA LYS A 119 -21.71 17.58 -29.21
C LYS A 119 -22.76 18.05 -30.17
N GLU A 120 -23.74 17.21 -30.55
CA GLU A 120 -24.85 17.62 -31.39
C GLU A 120 -25.75 18.68 -30.71
N GLU A 121 -26.00 18.54 -29.39
CA GLU A 121 -26.72 19.58 -28.64
C GLU A 121 -25.89 20.85 -28.43
N ALA A 122 -24.58 20.74 -28.20
CA ALA A 122 -23.67 21.88 -28.04
C ALA A 122 -23.47 22.60 -29.36
N GLU A 123 -23.35 21.90 -30.51
CA GLU A 123 -23.33 22.55 -31.84
C GLU A 123 -24.66 23.26 -32.14
N LYS A 124 -25.80 22.68 -31.74
CA LYS A 124 -27.11 23.36 -31.87
C LYS A 124 -27.28 24.55 -30.94
N ARG A 125 -26.65 24.54 -29.74
CA ARG A 125 -26.71 25.65 -28.76
C ARG A 125 -25.66 26.74 -29.01
N MET A 126 -24.58 26.43 -29.75
CA MET A 126 -23.52 27.39 -30.05
C MET A 126 -23.89 28.35 -31.18
N ASP A 127 -25.01 28.14 -31.85
CA ASP A 127 -25.55 29.10 -32.82
C ASP A 127 -26.31 30.28 -32.15
N ASP A 128 -26.60 30.22 -30.85
CA ASP A 128 -27.30 31.27 -30.13
C ASP A 128 -26.38 31.96 -29.09
N GLU A 129 -25.83 33.10 -29.48
CA GLU A 129 -25.11 34.12 -28.70
C GLU A 129 -23.73 33.72 -28.13
N GLU A 130 -22.67 34.11 -28.85
CA GLU A 130 -21.31 34.12 -28.27
C GLU A 130 -21.31 34.85 -26.91
N PRO A 131 -20.63 34.28 -25.86
CA PRO A 131 -20.53 34.92 -24.57
C PRO A 131 -19.99 36.37 -24.68
N LYS A 132 -20.74 37.35 -24.18
CA LYS A 132 -20.36 38.74 -24.24
C LYS A 132 -19.47 39.09 -23.06
N PRO A 133 -18.32 39.74 -23.28
CA PRO A 133 -17.47 40.17 -22.18
C PRO A 133 -18.15 41.26 -21.36
N VAL A 134 -17.99 41.16 -20.03
CA VAL A 134 -18.47 42.16 -19.07
C VAL A 134 -17.41 43.21 -18.72
N GLY A 135 -16.21 43.05 -19.24
CA GLY A 135 -15.08 43.97 -19.05
C GLY A 135 -13.81 43.46 -19.70
N SER A 136 -12.69 44.10 -19.40
CA SER A 136 -11.38 43.71 -19.81
C SER A 136 -10.42 43.75 -18.63
N GLY A 137 -9.55 42.75 -18.51
CA GLY A 137 -8.58 42.59 -17.44
C GLY A 137 -7.20 42.20 -17.95
N VAL A 138 -6.31 41.81 -17.04
CA VAL A 138 -4.92 41.48 -17.35
C VAL A 138 -4.80 40.27 -18.29
N PHE A 139 -5.75 39.32 -18.20
CA PHE A 139 -5.74 38.10 -19.01
C PHE A 139 -6.66 38.18 -20.25
N GLY A 140 -7.11 39.37 -20.63
CA GLY A 140 -8.02 39.59 -21.73
C GLY A 140 -9.42 39.97 -21.28
N ASN A 141 -10.42 39.65 -22.12
CA ASN A 141 -11.81 39.93 -21.81
C ASN A 141 -12.30 39.12 -20.59
N ILE A 142 -13.15 39.76 -19.77
CA ILE A 142 -13.72 39.21 -18.57
C ILE A 142 -15.14 38.70 -18.87
N TYR A 143 -15.43 37.48 -18.41
CA TYR A 143 -16.71 36.81 -18.62
C TYR A 143 -17.27 36.31 -17.28
N ASN A 144 -18.58 36.48 -17.03
CA ASN A 144 -19.25 36.04 -15.82
C ASN A 144 -20.30 34.93 -16.07
N GLN A 145 -20.51 34.54 -17.33
CA GLN A 145 -21.50 33.57 -17.75
C GLN A 145 -21.11 32.11 -17.37
N PHE A 146 -19.84 31.91 -17.04
CA PHE A 146 -19.26 30.60 -16.73
C PHE A 146 -19.26 30.23 -15.23
N LYS A 147 -19.94 31.01 -14.39
CA LYS A 147 -20.00 30.73 -12.95
C LYS A 147 -20.61 29.36 -12.68
N GLY A 148 -19.85 28.46 -12.05
CA GLY A 148 -20.23 27.07 -11.78
C GLY A 148 -20.29 26.13 -12.99
N LYS A 149 -19.95 26.63 -14.19
CA LYS A 149 -19.98 25.87 -15.44
C LYS A 149 -18.57 25.48 -15.86
N VAL A 150 -17.99 24.47 -15.18
CA VAL A 150 -16.58 24.16 -15.30
C VAL A 150 -16.23 23.69 -16.71
N LYS A 151 -17.02 22.76 -17.27
CA LYS A 151 -16.75 22.20 -18.61
C LYS A 151 -16.79 23.28 -19.68
N GLU A 152 -17.85 24.06 -19.72
CA GLU A 152 -18.00 25.15 -20.70
C GLU A 152 -16.88 26.21 -20.54
N ALA A 153 -16.41 26.46 -19.32
CA ALA A 153 -15.30 27.36 -19.07
C ALA A 153 -13.98 26.85 -19.67
N PHE A 154 -13.69 25.55 -19.52
CA PHE A 154 -12.51 24.95 -20.14
C PHE A 154 -12.61 24.96 -21.65
N ASP A 155 -13.74 24.56 -22.22
CA ASP A 155 -13.98 24.52 -23.66
C ASP A 155 -13.82 25.94 -24.27
N PHE A 156 -14.42 26.94 -23.63
CA PHE A 156 -14.30 28.33 -24.02
C PHE A 156 -12.84 28.81 -24.06
N LEU A 157 -12.07 28.60 -22.99
CA LEU A 157 -10.67 28.97 -22.92
C LEU A 157 -9.80 28.21 -23.93
N MET A 158 -10.12 26.94 -24.18
CA MET A 158 -9.41 26.14 -25.19
C MET A 158 -9.68 26.63 -26.60
N LYS A 159 -10.90 27.08 -26.90
CA LYS A 159 -11.30 27.64 -28.20
C LYS A 159 -10.67 29.02 -28.42
N HIS A 160 -10.84 29.92 -27.45
CA HIS A 160 -10.50 31.35 -27.63
C HIS A 160 -9.04 31.71 -27.29
N LYS A 161 -8.32 30.82 -26.60
CA LYS A 161 -6.92 31.03 -26.16
C LYS A 161 -6.70 32.36 -25.42
N GLY A 162 -7.72 32.81 -24.68
CA GLY A 162 -7.72 34.05 -23.94
C GLY A 162 -8.97 34.20 -23.09
N GLY A 163 -8.90 35.05 -22.06
CA GLY A 163 -10.03 35.36 -21.22
C GLY A 163 -9.80 35.13 -19.74
N ASP A 164 -10.69 35.73 -18.99
CA ASP A 164 -10.76 35.73 -17.55
C ASP A 164 -12.20 35.37 -17.13
N LEU A 165 -12.40 34.14 -16.66
CA LEU A 165 -13.70 33.59 -16.38
C LEU A 165 -13.96 33.63 -14.87
N LEU A 166 -14.92 34.47 -14.44
CA LEU A 166 -15.20 34.72 -13.04
C LEU A 166 -15.99 33.58 -12.40
N GLY A 167 -15.55 33.15 -11.20
CA GLY A 167 -16.29 32.26 -10.33
C GLY A 167 -16.57 30.87 -10.93
N VAL A 168 -15.73 30.38 -11.82
CA VAL A 168 -15.87 29.06 -12.45
C VAL A 168 -15.98 27.97 -11.36
N PHE A 169 -15.21 28.12 -10.29
CA PHE A 169 -15.32 27.26 -9.10
C PHE A 169 -15.77 28.06 -7.90
N HIS A 170 -16.41 27.36 -6.96
CA HIS A 170 -16.79 27.93 -5.67
C HIS A 170 -16.44 26.98 -4.53
N ARG A 171 -15.90 27.54 -3.45
CA ARG A 171 -15.63 26.79 -2.23
C ARG A 171 -15.93 27.65 -1.00
N LYS A 172 -16.71 27.11 -0.05
CA LYS A 172 -17.23 27.86 1.11
C LYS A 172 -16.13 28.59 1.92
N ASP A 173 -14.97 27.98 2.08
CA ASP A 173 -13.84 28.50 2.88
C ASP A 173 -12.83 29.36 2.06
N VAL A 174 -13.02 29.46 0.75
CA VAL A 174 -12.20 30.26 -0.18
C VAL A 174 -13.00 31.36 -0.88
N GLY A 175 -14.26 31.08 -1.20
CA GLY A 175 -15.12 31.91 -2.04
C GLY A 175 -15.08 31.48 -3.50
N ASP A 176 -15.43 32.42 -4.38
CA ASP A 176 -15.34 32.20 -5.82
C ASP A 176 -13.89 32.14 -6.28
N ILE A 177 -13.61 31.27 -7.25
CA ILE A 177 -12.29 31.04 -7.79
C ILE A 177 -12.40 31.10 -9.31
N ASP A 178 -11.61 31.97 -9.90
CA ASP A 178 -11.62 32.26 -11.32
C ASP A 178 -10.70 31.31 -12.10
N LEU A 179 -11.08 31.01 -13.32
CA LEU A 179 -10.26 30.31 -14.30
C LEU A 179 -9.85 31.30 -15.40
N VAL A 180 -8.55 31.43 -15.60
CA VAL A 180 -7.99 32.36 -16.59
C VAL A 180 -7.17 31.61 -17.62
N TRP A 181 -7.14 32.10 -18.84
CA TRP A 181 -6.19 31.55 -19.82
C TRP A 181 -4.75 31.72 -19.34
N GLY A 182 -4.40 32.93 -18.91
CA GLY A 182 -3.10 33.21 -18.31
C GLY A 182 -1.96 33.21 -19.32
N ASP A 183 -0.74 33.10 -18.78
CA ASP A 183 0.49 33.16 -19.53
C ASP A 183 1.57 32.23 -18.95
N HIS A 184 2.84 32.57 -19.10
CA HIS A 184 3.96 31.80 -18.51
C HIS A 184 3.96 31.79 -16.99
N GLY A 185 3.27 32.68 -16.30
CA GLY A 185 3.26 32.81 -14.84
C GLY A 185 2.13 32.05 -14.13
N GLY A 186 1.10 31.60 -14.84
CA GLY A 186 -0.04 30.89 -14.30
C GLY A 186 -1.23 30.89 -15.23
N GLY A 187 -2.29 30.15 -14.85
CA GLY A 187 -3.50 29.96 -15.64
C GLY A 187 -3.46 28.72 -16.52
N LEU A 188 -4.51 28.50 -17.29
CA LEU A 188 -4.70 27.26 -18.07
C LEU A 188 -3.60 27.05 -19.11
N ALA A 189 -3.18 28.10 -19.81
CA ALA A 189 -2.09 28.02 -20.77
C ALA A 189 -0.76 27.57 -20.13
N HIS A 190 -0.46 28.10 -18.94
CA HIS A 190 0.69 27.67 -18.16
C HIS A 190 0.57 26.20 -17.73
N ILE A 191 -0.61 25.77 -17.25
CA ILE A 191 -0.86 24.41 -16.80
C ILE A 191 -0.66 23.43 -17.96
N ILE A 192 -1.26 23.70 -19.12
CA ILE A 192 -1.14 22.86 -20.32
C ILE A 192 0.32 22.73 -20.75
N ARG A 193 1.00 23.85 -20.93
CA ARG A 193 2.40 23.87 -21.37
C ARG A 193 3.29 23.13 -20.39
N ARG A 194 3.15 23.40 -19.09
CA ARG A 194 4.03 22.88 -18.06
C ARG A 194 3.75 21.41 -17.76
N HIS A 195 2.48 21.06 -17.56
CA HIS A 195 2.12 19.77 -16.97
C HIS A 195 1.63 18.73 -17.99
N ILE A 196 1.24 19.15 -19.21
CA ILE A 196 1.00 18.20 -20.30
C ILE A 196 2.26 18.09 -21.18
N ILE A 197 2.74 19.23 -21.73
CA ILE A 197 3.75 19.21 -22.80
C ILE A 197 5.16 18.98 -22.25
N GLU A 198 5.57 19.74 -21.21
CA GLU A 198 6.95 19.69 -20.71
C GLU A 198 7.18 18.55 -19.72
N GLN A 199 6.24 18.26 -18.82
CA GLN A 199 6.41 17.31 -17.70
C GLN A 199 5.64 16.01 -17.87
N ASN A 200 4.66 15.97 -18.77
CA ASN A 200 3.77 14.83 -18.98
C ASN A 200 3.12 14.33 -17.67
N ASP A 201 2.72 15.30 -16.82
CA ASP A 201 2.04 15.01 -15.56
C ASP A 201 0.60 14.56 -15.77
N PHE A 202 -0.06 15.10 -16.81
CA PHE A 202 -1.42 14.81 -17.24
C PHE A 202 -1.45 14.41 -18.71
N LYS A 203 -2.41 13.58 -19.07
CA LYS A 203 -2.58 13.09 -20.45
C LYS A 203 -3.20 14.14 -21.37
N ASN A 204 -4.18 14.89 -20.85
CA ASN A 204 -4.99 15.84 -21.61
C ASN A 204 -5.61 16.91 -20.69
N VAL A 205 -6.37 17.83 -21.27
CA VAL A 205 -7.04 18.91 -20.55
C VAL A 205 -8.21 18.41 -19.70
N ASP A 206 -8.91 17.37 -20.13
CA ASP A 206 -10.03 16.80 -19.40
C ASP A 206 -9.58 16.19 -18.06
N GLU A 207 -8.41 15.54 -18.04
CA GLU A 207 -7.80 15.06 -16.80
C GLU A 207 -7.45 16.21 -15.86
N ILE A 208 -6.91 17.31 -16.40
CA ILE A 208 -6.63 18.52 -15.62
C ILE A 208 -7.90 19.09 -15.02
N GLN A 209 -8.97 19.23 -15.83
CA GLN A 209 -10.26 19.70 -15.36
C GLN A 209 -10.77 18.87 -14.20
N LYS A 210 -10.86 17.55 -14.39
CA LYS A 210 -11.32 16.60 -13.35
C LYS A 210 -10.51 16.70 -12.07
N VAL A 211 -9.19 16.72 -12.18
CA VAL A 211 -8.30 16.85 -11.02
C VAL A 211 -8.51 18.17 -10.29
N ILE A 212 -8.65 19.29 -11.01
CA ILE A 212 -8.91 20.59 -10.39
C ILE A 212 -10.26 20.59 -9.66
N GLU A 213 -11.32 20.05 -10.27
CA GLU A 213 -12.63 19.93 -9.65
C GLU A 213 -12.57 19.08 -8.38
N ASP A 214 -11.95 17.92 -8.44
CA ASP A 214 -11.82 17.00 -7.30
C ASP A 214 -11.03 17.63 -6.14
N VAL A 215 -9.92 18.29 -6.45
CA VAL A 215 -9.09 18.95 -5.45
C VAL A 215 -9.83 20.13 -4.81
N ILE A 216 -10.52 20.96 -5.59
CA ILE A 216 -11.27 22.09 -5.06
C ILE A 216 -12.45 21.61 -4.21
N ARG A 217 -13.18 20.57 -4.63
CA ARG A 217 -14.35 20.05 -3.94
C ARG A 217 -13.98 19.32 -2.66
N ASN A 218 -13.02 18.41 -2.71
CA ASN A 218 -12.76 17.43 -1.67
C ASN A 218 -11.45 17.67 -0.89
N GLY A 219 -10.59 18.57 -1.37
CA GLY A 219 -9.24 18.73 -0.86
C GLY A 219 -9.16 19.49 0.46
N LEU A 220 -8.02 19.34 1.14
CA LEU A 220 -7.68 20.07 2.36
C LEU A 220 -6.83 21.30 2.03
N ILE A 221 -7.10 22.42 2.66
CA ILE A 221 -6.25 23.61 2.58
C ILE A 221 -5.00 23.35 3.41
N VAL A 222 -3.86 23.12 2.72
CA VAL A 222 -2.55 22.89 3.37
C VAL A 222 -1.76 24.18 3.55
N ARG A 223 -2.13 25.24 2.86
CA ARG A 223 -1.56 26.59 2.99
C ARG A 223 -2.62 27.65 2.66
N LYS A 224 -2.82 28.59 3.57
CA LYS A 224 -3.64 29.79 3.33
C LYS A 224 -2.91 30.97 3.96
N ASN A 225 -2.46 31.92 3.14
CA ASN A 225 -1.83 33.14 3.60
C ASN A 225 -2.36 34.35 2.80
N LYS A 226 -1.71 35.51 2.95
CA LYS A 226 -2.11 36.76 2.30
C LYS A 226 -2.18 36.64 0.78
N ASP A 227 -1.26 35.89 0.17
CA ASP A 227 -1.08 35.90 -1.28
C ASP A 227 -1.50 34.58 -1.97
N LYS A 228 -1.59 33.49 -1.23
CA LYS A 228 -1.72 32.15 -1.82
C LYS A 228 -2.54 31.20 -0.97
N ILE A 229 -3.30 30.35 -1.65
CA ILE A 229 -3.98 29.19 -1.10
C ILE A 229 -3.49 27.95 -1.85
N ASN A 230 -3.15 26.90 -1.12
CA ASN A 230 -2.88 25.56 -1.70
C ASN A 230 -3.89 24.58 -1.14
N ILE A 231 -4.52 23.84 -2.03
CA ILE A 231 -5.47 22.77 -1.72
C ILE A 231 -4.87 21.46 -2.21
N GLU A 232 -4.97 20.41 -1.43
CA GLU A 232 -4.44 19.09 -1.77
C GLU A 232 -5.49 18.00 -1.62
N TYR A 233 -5.51 17.08 -2.59
CA TYR A 233 -6.35 15.89 -2.60
C TYR A 233 -5.72 14.78 -3.44
N ASN A 234 -5.73 13.54 -2.95
CA ASN A 234 -5.25 12.36 -3.68
C ASN A 234 -3.89 12.54 -4.39
N GLY A 235 -2.91 13.15 -3.72
CA GLY A 235 -1.59 13.37 -4.30
C GLY A 235 -1.47 14.57 -5.21
N TYR A 236 -2.56 15.24 -5.56
CA TYR A 236 -2.57 16.45 -6.36
C TYR A 236 -2.62 17.72 -5.50
N ARG A 237 -2.11 18.82 -6.09
CA ARG A 237 -2.21 20.15 -5.49
C ARG A 237 -2.68 21.17 -6.51
N VAL A 238 -3.71 21.93 -6.14
CA VAL A 238 -4.11 23.16 -6.83
C VAL A 238 -3.58 24.35 -6.05
N SER A 239 -2.94 25.28 -6.77
CA SER A 239 -2.43 26.52 -6.21
C SER A 239 -3.25 27.70 -6.74
N ILE A 240 -3.77 28.48 -5.83
CA ILE A 240 -4.60 29.68 -6.07
C ILE A 240 -3.82 30.87 -5.57
N LYS A 241 -3.67 31.92 -6.41
CA LYS A 241 -3.25 33.26 -5.99
C LYS A 241 -4.46 34.09 -5.63
N LYS A 242 -4.25 35.05 -4.74
CA LYS A 242 -5.28 35.98 -4.26
C LYS A 242 -5.16 37.37 -4.88
N THR A 243 -4.14 37.57 -5.72
CA THR A 243 -3.85 38.84 -6.37
C THR A 243 -3.31 38.59 -7.75
N ILE A 244 -3.59 39.54 -8.66
CA ILE A 244 -2.90 39.68 -9.92
C ILE A 244 -1.91 40.85 -9.79
N ARG A 245 -0.72 40.67 -10.33
CA ARG A 245 0.34 41.70 -10.32
C ARG A 245 0.78 42.04 -11.75
N ASP A 246 1.10 43.33 -11.97
CA ASP A 246 1.69 43.77 -13.22
C ASP A 246 3.16 43.32 -13.36
N SER A 247 3.78 43.66 -14.49
CA SER A 247 5.19 43.32 -14.76
C SER A 247 6.18 43.99 -13.79
N LYS A 248 5.74 45.05 -13.09
CA LYS A 248 6.52 45.76 -12.06
C LYS A 248 6.30 45.21 -10.66
N GLY A 249 5.40 44.22 -10.51
CA GLY A 249 5.07 43.59 -9.24
C GLY A 249 3.99 44.29 -8.40
N ASN A 250 3.37 45.36 -8.93
CA ASN A 250 2.26 46.02 -8.25
C ASN A 250 0.98 45.19 -8.32
N VAL A 251 0.20 45.21 -7.25
CA VAL A 251 -1.11 44.55 -7.25
C VAL A 251 -2.08 45.37 -8.10
N VAL A 252 -2.60 44.78 -9.16
CA VAL A 252 -3.58 45.41 -10.05
C VAL A 252 -4.99 44.93 -9.80
N GLU A 253 -5.13 43.72 -9.23
CA GLU A 253 -6.42 43.14 -8.91
C GLU A 253 -6.34 42.17 -7.71
N ASN A 254 -7.38 42.16 -6.87
CA ASN A 254 -7.53 41.20 -5.81
C ASN A 254 -8.63 40.19 -6.16
N LYS A 255 -8.25 38.95 -6.43
CA LYS A 255 -9.19 37.87 -6.74
C LYS A 255 -8.51 36.51 -6.58
N ASN A 256 -9.31 35.49 -6.27
CA ASN A 256 -8.80 34.12 -6.23
C ASN A 256 -8.79 33.55 -7.65
N TRP A 257 -7.66 33.12 -8.15
CA TRP A 257 -7.54 32.51 -9.45
C TRP A 257 -6.58 31.34 -9.47
N ILE A 258 -6.86 30.32 -10.30
CA ILE A 258 -6.04 29.13 -10.41
C ILE A 258 -4.75 29.46 -11.16
N VAL A 259 -3.62 29.21 -10.50
CA VAL A 259 -2.29 29.43 -11.07
C VAL A 259 -1.74 28.18 -11.70
N THR A 260 -1.86 27.05 -10.98
CA THR A 260 -1.31 25.77 -11.43
C THR A 260 -1.94 24.61 -10.66
N VAL A 261 -1.89 23.45 -11.28
CA VAL A 261 -2.15 22.15 -10.69
C VAL A 261 -0.98 21.22 -10.99
N PHE A 262 -0.61 20.36 -10.07
CA PHE A 262 0.44 19.37 -10.32
C PHE A 262 0.31 18.14 -9.45
N ASP A 263 0.87 17.04 -9.93
CA ASP A 263 1.00 15.78 -9.22
C ASP A 263 2.20 15.87 -8.26
N LYS A 264 1.96 15.67 -6.96
CA LYS A 264 2.99 15.70 -5.92
C LYS A 264 3.81 14.42 -5.85
N SER A 265 3.32 13.32 -6.40
CA SER A 265 4.01 12.03 -6.43
C SER A 265 5.17 12.03 -7.42
N LYS A 266 5.13 12.90 -8.42
CA LYS A 266 6.17 13.03 -9.42
C LYS A 266 7.33 13.90 -8.90
N PRO A 267 8.59 13.52 -9.17
CA PRO A 267 9.75 14.32 -8.78
C PRO A 267 9.67 15.70 -9.43
N LYS A 268 9.99 16.75 -8.65
CA LYS A 268 10.14 18.09 -9.22
C LYS A 268 11.30 18.03 -10.21
N HIS A 269 11.01 18.20 -11.48
CA HIS A 269 12.07 18.43 -12.45
C HIS A 269 12.86 19.68 -12.03
N GLU A 270 14.13 19.49 -11.71
CA GLU A 270 15.04 20.59 -11.44
C GLU A 270 14.99 21.54 -12.62
N LYS A 271 14.84 22.83 -12.34
CA LYS A 271 14.95 23.86 -13.35
C LYS A 271 16.33 23.72 -13.99
N GLY A 272 16.37 23.24 -15.22
CA GLY A 272 17.60 23.21 -16.00
C GLY A 272 18.19 24.64 -16.00
N ILE A 273 19.31 24.79 -15.30
CA ILE A 273 20.09 26.02 -15.32
C ILE A 273 20.81 25.99 -16.66
N HIS A 274 20.14 26.50 -17.69
CA HIS A 274 20.85 26.97 -18.88
C HIS A 274 21.67 28.22 -18.48
N ARG A 275 22.82 27.97 -17.83
CA ARG A 275 23.90 28.96 -17.87
C ARG A 275 24.44 28.95 -19.31
N GLN A 276 23.93 29.86 -20.12
CA GLN A 276 24.65 30.24 -21.31
C GLN A 276 26.01 30.80 -20.86
N ALA A 277 27.06 30.04 -21.14
CA ALA A 277 28.41 30.59 -21.12
C ALA A 277 28.45 31.73 -22.13
N LYS A 278 28.68 32.95 -21.67
CA LYS A 278 29.05 34.07 -22.55
C LYS A 278 30.47 33.82 -23.08
N PRO A 279 30.70 34.12 -24.35
CA PRO A 279 32.03 34.01 -24.96
C PRO A 279 33.06 34.97 -24.34
#